data_b3da9826f8e3db28721b4136aba51c0b
#
_entry.id   b3da9826f8e3db28721b4136aba51c0b
#
_cell.length_a   1.000
_cell.length_b   1.000
_cell.length_c   1.000
_cell.angle_alpha   90.00
_cell.angle_beta   90.00
_cell.angle_gamma   90.00
#
_symmetry.space_group_name_H-M   'P 1'
#
loop_
_entity.id
_entity.type
_entity.pdbx_description
1 polymer ?
#
loop_
_entity_poly.entity_id
_entity_poly.type
_entity_poly.pdbx_seq_one_letter_code
_entity_poly.pdbx_strand_id
1 'polypeptide(L)'
;RAALGSPATLGYALAVLGDGKRYEMNLRTEDTFDGVNYQAEFQPQAGQWIEVRVPLSAFVPNFRGRPVPGAPPLNPALVRQAGLMIAGKQAGPFRLCVRRISAY
;
A
#
# COMPACT_ATOMS: atom_id res chain seq x y z
N ARG A 1 14.85 -6.85 12.02
CA ARG A 1 13.66 -6.09 11.77
C ARG A 1 12.42 -6.95 11.70
N ALA A 2 11.35 -6.52 12.34
CA ALA A 2 10.10 -7.27 12.35
C ALA A 2 9.46 -7.32 10.97
N ALA A 3 8.82 -8.43 10.66
CA ALA A 3 8.03 -8.56 9.46
C ALA A 3 6.77 -7.67 9.56
N LEU A 4 6.30 -7.17 8.40
CA LEU A 4 5.13 -6.32 8.32
C LEU A 4 3.85 -7.14 8.05
N GLY A 5 3.85 -8.40 8.45
CA GLY A 5 2.70 -9.27 8.30
C GLY A 5 3.05 -10.68 8.70
N SER A 6 2.06 -11.56 8.62
CA SER A 6 2.19 -12.97 8.94
C SER A 6 1.36 -13.78 7.95
N PRO A 7 1.47 -15.13 7.96
CA PRO A 7 0.62 -15.94 7.09
C PRO A 7 -0.88 -15.76 7.33
N ALA A 8 -1.27 -15.27 8.51
CA ALA A 8 -2.68 -15.05 8.85
C ALA A 8 -3.18 -13.65 8.50
N THR A 9 -2.33 -12.77 7.99
CA THR A 9 -2.72 -11.41 7.64
C THR A 9 -3.72 -11.40 6.49
N LEU A 10 -4.79 -10.63 6.65
CA LEU A 10 -5.84 -10.50 5.65
C LEU A 10 -5.72 -9.21 4.85
N GLY A 11 -5.06 -8.20 5.40
CA GLY A 11 -4.89 -6.92 4.76
C GLY A 11 -4.15 -5.95 5.66
N TYR A 12 -4.20 -4.67 5.29
CA TYR A 12 -3.51 -3.61 6.02
C TYR A 12 -4.47 -2.47 6.34
N ALA A 13 -4.40 -1.97 7.56
CA ALA A 13 -5.20 -0.85 8.00
C ALA A 13 -4.31 0.37 8.20
N LEU A 14 -4.78 1.52 7.71
CA LEU A 14 -4.06 2.77 7.82
C LEU A 14 -4.95 3.80 8.50
N ALA A 15 -4.43 4.45 9.53
CA ALA A 15 -5.10 5.61 10.11
C ALA A 15 -4.52 6.85 9.46
N VAL A 16 -5.32 7.54 8.64
CA VAL A 16 -4.84 8.61 7.78
C VAL A 16 -5.73 9.84 7.83
N LEU A 17 -5.08 10.97 7.62
CA LEU A 17 -5.72 12.27 7.41
C LEU A 17 -5.18 12.81 6.09
N GLY A 18 -6.03 13.08 5.14
CA GLY A 18 -5.59 13.47 3.81
C GLY A 18 -6.24 14.75 3.30
N ASP A 19 -6.11 14.92 2.01
CA ASP A 19 -6.61 16.07 1.27
C ASP A 19 -7.67 15.67 0.23
N GLY A 20 -8.16 14.44 0.30
CA GLY A 20 -9.15 13.92 -0.64
C GLY A 20 -8.58 13.40 -1.94
N LYS A 21 -7.28 13.52 -2.15
CA LYS A 21 -6.63 12.94 -3.32
C LYS A 21 -6.39 11.45 -3.14
N ARG A 22 -6.14 10.77 -4.26
CA ARG A 22 -5.85 9.34 -4.25
C ARG A 22 -4.39 9.10 -3.98
N TYR A 23 -4.13 8.09 -3.17
CA TYR A 23 -2.78 7.67 -2.81
C TYR A 23 -2.63 6.18 -3.05
N GLU A 24 -1.40 5.70 -3.07
CA GLU A 24 -1.14 4.26 -3.15
C GLU A 24 -0.28 3.79 -2.00
N MET A 25 -0.59 2.57 -1.57
CA MET A 25 0.26 1.82 -0.66
C MET A 25 1.07 0.83 -1.47
N ASN A 26 2.38 0.84 -1.26
CA ASN A 26 3.31 -0.04 -1.95
C ASN A 26 3.93 -0.98 -0.95
N LEU A 27 3.92 -2.27 -1.26
CA LEU A 27 4.53 -3.29 -0.43
C LEU A 27 5.60 -4.02 -1.23
N ARG A 28 6.74 -4.27 -0.58
CA ARG A 28 7.79 -5.10 -1.15
C ARG A 28 8.01 -6.30 -0.28
N THR A 29 8.21 -7.43 -0.92
CA THR A 29 8.45 -8.71 -0.23
C THR A 29 9.90 -9.15 -0.45
N GLU A 30 10.38 -10.02 0.42
CA GLU A 30 11.75 -10.51 0.30
C GLU A 30 11.94 -11.50 -0.82
N ASP A 31 10.85 -12.06 -1.36
CA ASP A 31 10.89 -13.00 -2.48
C ASP A 31 10.76 -12.30 -3.84
N THR A 32 10.55 -10.98 -3.86
CA THR A 32 10.53 -10.24 -5.11
C THR A 32 11.90 -9.67 -5.41
N PHE A 33 12.19 -9.49 -6.66
CA PHE A 33 13.43 -8.93 -7.14
C PHE A 33 13.12 -7.99 -8.30
N ASP A 34 14.13 -7.28 -8.76
CA ASP A 34 14.02 -6.35 -9.89
C ASP A 34 12.99 -5.24 -9.66
N GLY A 35 12.76 -4.88 -8.40
CA GLY A 35 11.95 -3.72 -8.08
C GLY A 35 10.44 -3.93 -8.19
N VAL A 36 9.98 -5.16 -8.23
CA VAL A 36 8.54 -5.43 -8.25
C VAL A 36 7.91 -5.00 -6.94
N ASN A 37 6.81 -4.23 -7.05
CA ASN A 37 6.00 -3.78 -5.93
C ASN A 37 4.61 -4.37 -6.02
N TYR A 38 3.97 -4.51 -4.85
CA TYR A 38 2.53 -4.76 -4.80
C TYR A 38 1.86 -3.45 -4.41
N GLN A 39 0.97 -2.96 -5.26
CA GLN A 39 0.36 -1.63 -5.13
C GLN A 39 -1.14 -1.71 -4.98
N ALA A 40 -1.69 -0.89 -4.09
CA ALA A 40 -3.13 -0.71 -3.94
C ALA A 40 -3.43 0.77 -3.72
N GLU A 41 -4.47 1.26 -4.37
CA GLU A 41 -4.90 2.65 -4.19
C GLU A 41 -5.86 2.77 -3.03
N PHE A 42 -5.83 3.92 -2.37
CA PHE A 42 -6.81 4.30 -1.37
C PHE A 42 -7.04 5.79 -1.43
N GLN A 43 -8.18 6.23 -0.89
CA GLN A 43 -8.54 7.64 -0.92
C GLN A 43 -8.94 8.10 0.48
N PRO A 44 -8.07 8.87 1.17
CA PRO A 44 -8.44 9.47 2.45
C PRO A 44 -9.45 10.58 2.25
N GLN A 45 -10.12 10.96 3.33
CA GLN A 45 -11.03 12.10 3.30
C GLN A 45 -10.28 13.38 3.66
N ALA A 46 -10.68 14.48 3.01
CA ALA A 46 -10.07 15.77 3.28
C ALA A 46 -10.38 16.22 4.71
N GLY A 47 -9.31 16.56 5.44
CA GLY A 47 -9.42 17.14 6.77
C GLY A 47 -9.99 16.24 7.86
N GLN A 48 -10.04 14.93 7.64
CA GLN A 48 -10.68 14.01 8.57
C GLN A 48 -9.83 12.76 8.75
N TRP A 49 -9.61 12.37 10.01
CA TRP A 49 -8.94 11.10 10.32
C TRP A 49 -9.91 9.94 10.06
N ILE A 50 -9.49 9.00 9.25
CA ILE A 50 -10.26 7.78 8.99
C ILE A 50 -9.34 6.57 9.03
N GLU A 51 -9.93 5.41 9.25
CA GLU A 51 -9.23 4.14 9.06
C GLU A 51 -9.58 3.61 7.68
N VAL A 52 -8.54 3.37 6.88
CA VAL A 52 -8.68 2.74 5.57
C VAL A 52 -8.20 1.31 5.69
N ARG A 53 -8.99 0.36 5.25
CA ARG A 53 -8.61 -1.05 5.21
C ARG A 53 -8.38 -1.48 3.79
N VAL A 54 -7.19 -2.03 3.52
CA VAL A 54 -6.79 -2.45 2.19
C VAL A 54 -6.58 -3.96 2.22
N PRO A 55 -7.53 -4.75 1.68
CA PRO A 55 -7.38 -6.20 1.69
C PRO A 55 -6.25 -6.65 0.75
N LEU A 56 -5.71 -7.83 1.00
CA LEU A 56 -4.62 -8.35 0.18
C LEU A 56 -4.99 -8.42 -1.30
N SER A 57 -6.26 -8.71 -1.60
CA SER A 57 -6.73 -8.82 -2.98
C SER A 57 -6.69 -7.50 -3.76
N ALA A 58 -6.57 -6.37 -3.05
CA ALA A 58 -6.48 -5.06 -3.70
C ALA A 58 -5.06 -4.76 -4.22
N PHE A 59 -4.07 -5.51 -3.78
CA PHE A 59 -2.69 -5.27 -4.18
C PHE A 59 -2.38 -5.97 -5.49
N VAL A 60 -1.84 -5.22 -6.44
CA VAL A 60 -1.49 -5.70 -7.77
C VAL A 60 0.02 -5.63 -7.95
N PRO A 61 0.67 -6.71 -8.40
CA PRO A 61 2.11 -6.68 -8.66
C PRO A 61 2.43 -5.73 -9.80
N ASN A 62 3.44 -4.90 -9.60
CA ASN A 62 3.75 -3.81 -10.50
C ASN A 62 5.26 -3.61 -10.59
N PHE A 63 5.74 -3.24 -11.77
CA PHE A 63 7.13 -2.92 -11.99
C PHE A 63 7.22 -1.69 -12.86
N ARG A 64 7.79 -0.62 -12.32
CA ARG A 64 7.94 0.66 -13.00
C ARG A 64 6.62 1.16 -13.62
N GLY A 65 5.53 1.05 -12.85
CA GLY A 65 4.22 1.52 -13.27
C GLY A 65 3.45 0.57 -14.18
N ARG A 66 3.96 -0.63 -14.44
CA ARG A 66 3.29 -1.60 -15.30
C ARG A 66 2.93 -2.87 -14.53
N PRO A 67 1.75 -3.43 -14.76
CA PRO A 67 1.40 -4.72 -14.16
C PRO A 67 2.38 -5.81 -14.57
N VAL A 68 2.62 -6.76 -13.69
CA VAL A 68 3.51 -7.88 -13.93
C VAL A 68 2.68 -9.16 -14.00
N PRO A 69 2.28 -9.60 -15.21
CA PRO A 69 1.52 -10.84 -15.32
C PRO A 69 2.38 -12.04 -14.88
N GLY A 70 1.75 -12.98 -14.22
CA GLY A 70 2.45 -14.18 -13.76
C GLY A 70 3.21 -14.04 -12.47
N ALA A 71 3.23 -12.84 -11.87
CA ALA A 71 3.81 -12.68 -10.55
C ALA A 71 2.92 -13.38 -9.50
N PRO A 72 3.51 -13.97 -8.45
CA PRO A 72 2.71 -14.64 -7.42
C PRO A 72 1.83 -13.64 -6.68
N PRO A 73 0.71 -14.09 -6.09
CA PRO A 73 -0.07 -13.23 -5.20
C PRO A 73 0.77 -12.72 -4.05
N LEU A 74 0.39 -11.57 -3.51
CA LEU A 74 1.07 -11.00 -2.36
C LEU A 74 1.05 -11.98 -1.19
N ASN A 75 2.24 -12.34 -0.71
CA ASN A 75 2.39 -13.16 0.49
C ASN A 75 2.70 -12.25 1.67
N PRO A 76 1.75 -12.05 2.59
CA PRO A 76 1.96 -11.08 3.68
C PRO A 76 3.07 -11.49 4.65
N ALA A 77 3.39 -12.77 4.74
CA ALA A 77 4.48 -13.23 5.58
C ALA A 77 5.85 -12.75 5.11
N LEU A 78 5.95 -12.38 3.84
CA LEU A 78 7.23 -11.98 3.22
C LEU A 78 7.37 -10.47 3.08
N VAL A 79 6.38 -9.68 3.48
CA VAL A 79 6.43 -8.22 3.36
C VAL A 79 7.52 -7.66 4.28
N ARG A 80 8.40 -6.85 3.72
CA ARG A 80 9.52 -6.24 4.44
C ARG A 80 9.53 -4.73 4.39
N GLN A 81 8.89 -4.14 3.39
CA GLN A 81 8.85 -2.70 3.23
C GLN A 81 7.44 -2.25 2.87
N ALA A 82 7.05 -1.11 3.41
CA ALA A 82 5.80 -0.45 3.07
C ALA A 82 6.08 1.01 2.79
N GLY A 83 5.44 1.56 1.78
CA GLY A 83 5.57 2.98 1.42
C GLY A 83 4.23 3.53 0.96
N LEU A 84 4.10 4.84 1.05
CA LEU A 84 2.91 5.55 0.59
C LEU A 84 3.34 6.64 -0.37
N MET A 85 2.57 6.83 -1.44
CA MET A 85 2.84 7.89 -2.39
C MET A 85 1.55 8.35 -3.03
N ILE A 86 1.58 9.55 -3.62
CA ILE A 86 0.42 10.06 -4.33
C ILE A 86 0.22 9.24 -5.61
N ALA A 87 -1.02 8.87 -5.89
CA ALA A 87 -1.34 8.05 -7.03
C ALA A 87 -1.59 8.90 -8.28
N GLY A 88 -1.19 8.38 -9.41
CA GLY A 88 -1.45 9.02 -10.69
C GLY A 88 -0.76 10.37 -10.83
N LYS A 89 -1.23 11.15 -11.80
CA LYS A 89 -0.67 12.48 -12.07
C LYS A 89 -1.65 13.55 -11.61
N GLN A 90 -1.89 13.59 -10.32
CA GLN A 90 -2.81 14.57 -9.75
C GLN A 90 -2.12 15.92 -9.60
N ALA A 91 -2.79 16.97 -10.07
CA ALA A 91 -2.23 18.31 -10.05
C ALA A 91 -2.27 18.93 -8.66
N GLY A 92 -1.36 19.90 -8.43
CA GLY A 92 -1.35 20.72 -7.23
C GLY A 92 -0.65 20.07 -6.06
N PRO A 93 -0.58 20.77 -4.92
CA PRO A 93 0.05 20.23 -3.72
C PRO A 93 -0.77 19.08 -3.15
N PHE A 94 -0.08 18.21 -2.41
CA PHE A 94 -0.74 17.08 -1.74
C PHE A 94 -0.32 17.03 -0.29
N ARG A 95 -1.17 16.44 0.54
CA ARG A 95 -0.90 16.29 1.96
C ARG A 95 -1.53 15.01 2.48
N LEU A 96 -0.72 14.18 3.09
CA LEU A 96 -1.16 12.96 3.73
C LEU A 96 -0.45 12.82 5.07
N CYS A 97 -1.23 12.68 6.14
CA CYS A 97 -0.71 12.38 7.46
C CYS A 97 -1.07 10.95 7.81
N VAL A 98 -0.12 10.21 8.35
CA VAL A 98 -0.33 8.81 8.72
C VAL A 98 -0.01 8.66 10.20
N ARG A 99 -0.97 8.15 10.97
CA ARG A 99 -0.79 7.89 12.39
C ARG A 99 -0.31 6.46 12.62
N ARG A 100 -0.82 5.52 11.84
CA ARG A 100 -0.55 4.11 12.06
C ARG A 100 -0.77 3.30 10.78
N ILE A 101 0.09 2.30 10.59
CA ILE A 101 -0.08 1.25 9.59
C ILE A 101 0.00 -0.07 10.34
N SER A 102 -0.99 -0.93 10.18
CA SER A 102 -1.01 -2.22 10.86
C SER A 102 -1.59 -3.31 9.95
N ALA A 103 -1.12 -4.53 10.15
CA ALA A 103 -1.69 -5.71 9.51
C ALA A 103 -2.90 -6.19 10.31
N TYR A 104 -3.89 -6.74 9.64
CA TYR A 104 -5.03 -7.32 10.35
C TYR A 104 -5.37 -8.71 9.82
#